data_abd7b32ae988095acb56977df9b9c20c
#
_entry.id   abd7b32ae988095acb56977df9b9c20c
#
_cell.length_a   1.000
_cell.length_b   1.000
_cell.length_c   1.000
_cell.angle_alpha   90.00
_cell.angle_beta   90.00
_cell.angle_gamma   90.00
#
_symmetry.space_group_name_H-M   'P 1'
#
loop_
_entity.id
_entity.type
_entity.pdbx_description
1 polymer ?
#
loop_
_entity_poly.entity_id
_entity_poly.type
_entity_poly.pdbx_seq_one_letter_code
_entity_poly.pdbx_strand_id
1 'polypeptide(L)'
;LPILPFISQATDQNIWLTGGKLSLVSSLDYMKQLGSGGDRHFMSVPITLKLTQPILGVNNVKWNRRIEPVRYAEAKAAFITATEEVTMRAITYYFNLLLAEENLGTARQNLSNADHLYKVALAKREMGQISENELLQLKLSALNAKASLTEAESDLNAKMFQLRAFLGVGEDENLRPVIPETVDGTKMEY
;
A
#
# COMPACT_ATOMS: atom_id res chain seq x y z
N LEU A 1 -11.85 -35.99 -24.43
CA LEU A 1 -12.36 -34.64 -24.72
C LEU A 1 -11.69 -34.14 -25.98
N PRO A 2 -12.45 -33.80 -27.04
CA PRO A 2 -11.86 -33.27 -28.27
C PRO A 2 -11.26 -31.87 -27.98
N ILE A 3 -10.01 -31.70 -28.35
CA ILE A 3 -9.37 -30.37 -28.37
C ILE A 3 -9.86 -29.73 -29.67
N LEU A 4 -10.73 -28.75 -29.53
CA LEU A 4 -11.25 -27.95 -30.65
C LEU A 4 -10.39 -26.68 -30.75
N PRO A 5 -9.56 -26.51 -31.77
CA PRO A 5 -9.00 -25.20 -32.07
C PRO A 5 -10.11 -24.34 -32.69
N PHE A 6 -10.65 -23.45 -31.89
CA PHE A 6 -11.58 -22.40 -32.32
C PHE A 6 -10.77 -21.12 -32.58
N ILE A 7 -10.77 -20.63 -33.79
CA ILE A 7 -10.17 -19.34 -34.14
C ILE A 7 -11.32 -18.44 -34.60
N SER A 8 -11.59 -17.40 -33.80
CA SER A 8 -12.53 -16.35 -34.19
C SER A 8 -11.87 -14.99 -34.07
N GLN A 9 -12.05 -14.16 -35.07
CA GLN A 9 -11.66 -12.75 -35.05
C GLN A 9 -12.90 -11.89 -35.25
N ALA A 10 -13.14 -10.99 -34.34
CA ALA A 10 -14.23 -10.01 -34.39
C ALA A 10 -13.70 -8.60 -34.34
N THR A 11 -14.15 -7.76 -35.27
CA THR A 11 -13.90 -6.32 -35.24
C THR A 11 -15.21 -5.58 -35.14
N ASP A 12 -15.32 -4.72 -34.14
CA ASP A 12 -16.53 -3.99 -33.83
C ASP A 12 -16.33 -2.46 -34.05
N GLN A 13 -17.22 -1.86 -34.81
CA GLN A 13 -17.25 -0.43 -35.04
C GLN A 13 -18.57 0.17 -34.58
N ASN A 14 -18.53 1.12 -33.68
CA ASN A 14 -19.71 1.85 -33.22
C ASN A 14 -20.04 3.00 -34.18
N ILE A 15 -21.31 3.09 -34.57
CA ILE A 15 -21.82 4.16 -35.42
C ILE A 15 -22.28 5.31 -34.48
N TRP A 16 -21.53 6.39 -34.43
CA TRP A 16 -21.75 7.49 -33.48
C TRP A 16 -23.09 8.25 -33.69
N LEU A 17 -23.57 8.27 -34.94
CA LEU A 17 -24.78 9.02 -35.31
C LEU A 17 -26.04 8.34 -34.79
N THR A 18 -26.13 7.01 -34.96
CA THR A 18 -27.34 6.22 -34.68
C THR A 18 -27.21 5.39 -33.39
N GLY A 19 -26.01 5.23 -32.84
CA GLY A 19 -25.76 4.35 -31.69
C GLY A 19 -25.76 2.86 -32.08
N GLY A 20 -25.74 2.55 -33.40
CA GLY A 20 -25.63 1.20 -33.90
C GLY A 20 -24.22 0.65 -33.82
N LYS A 21 -24.10 -0.67 -33.97
CA LYS A 21 -22.84 -1.42 -33.95
C LYS A 21 -22.72 -2.22 -35.21
N LEU A 22 -21.64 -2.04 -35.95
CA LEU A 22 -21.26 -2.87 -37.08
C LEU A 22 -20.16 -3.82 -36.62
N SER A 23 -20.42 -5.14 -36.73
CA SER A 23 -19.46 -6.16 -36.33
C SER A 23 -19.09 -7.00 -37.58
N LEU A 24 -17.79 -7.15 -37.78
CA LEU A 24 -17.22 -8.06 -38.78
C LEU A 24 -16.67 -9.27 -38.03
N VAL A 25 -17.20 -10.44 -38.31
CA VAL A 25 -16.82 -11.70 -37.63
C VAL A 25 -16.34 -12.69 -38.65
N SER A 26 -15.19 -13.28 -38.44
CA SER A 26 -14.66 -14.42 -39.17
C SER A 26 -14.42 -15.56 -38.20
N SER A 27 -14.89 -16.76 -38.49
CA SER A 27 -14.66 -17.94 -37.66
C SER A 27 -14.26 -19.15 -38.48
N LEU A 28 -13.33 -19.92 -37.92
CA LEU A 28 -12.91 -21.21 -38.44
C LEU A 28 -13.04 -22.25 -37.34
N ASP A 29 -13.96 -23.17 -37.51
CA ASP A 29 -14.19 -24.26 -36.57
C ASP A 29 -13.66 -25.57 -37.17
N TYR A 30 -12.84 -26.27 -36.38
CA TYR A 30 -12.37 -27.60 -36.72
C TYR A 30 -12.97 -28.62 -35.76
N MET A 31 -13.77 -29.54 -36.29
CA MET A 31 -14.38 -30.62 -35.49
C MET A 31 -13.84 -31.98 -35.94
N LYS A 32 -13.21 -32.69 -35.00
CA LYS A 32 -12.77 -34.08 -35.20
C LYS A 32 -13.60 -35.01 -34.34
N GLN A 33 -14.34 -35.90 -34.97
CA GLN A 33 -15.11 -36.90 -34.26
C GLN A 33 -14.21 -38.09 -33.92
N LEU A 34 -14.05 -38.38 -32.61
CA LEU A 34 -13.35 -39.58 -32.15
C LEU A 34 -14.35 -40.75 -32.09
N GLY A 35 -14.26 -41.64 -33.05
CA GLY A 35 -15.06 -42.87 -33.11
C GLY A 35 -14.64 -43.69 -34.30
N SER A 36 -15.10 -44.98 -34.38
CA SER A 36 -14.78 -45.91 -35.43
C SER A 36 -15.34 -45.44 -36.79
N GLY A 37 -14.57 -44.59 -37.47
CA GLY A 37 -14.98 -43.97 -38.73
C GLY A 37 -14.63 -42.48 -38.80
N GLY A 38 -13.74 -42.01 -37.94
CA GLY A 38 -13.33 -40.60 -37.67
C GLY A 38 -13.48 -39.62 -38.84
N ASP A 39 -14.64 -39.02 -38.94
CA ASP A 39 -14.92 -37.99 -39.92
C ASP A 39 -14.38 -36.62 -39.44
N ARG A 40 -13.77 -35.87 -40.34
CA ARG A 40 -13.16 -34.57 -40.08
C ARG A 40 -14.01 -33.52 -40.80
N HIS A 41 -14.64 -32.66 -40.02
CA HIS A 41 -15.42 -31.55 -40.57
C HIS A 41 -14.74 -30.23 -40.32
N PHE A 42 -14.54 -29.45 -41.36
CA PHE A 42 -14.16 -28.06 -41.28
C PHE A 42 -15.41 -27.22 -41.54
N MET A 43 -15.77 -26.39 -40.59
CA MET A 43 -16.80 -25.37 -40.77
C MET A 43 -16.11 -24.03 -40.79
N SER A 44 -16.17 -23.33 -41.91
CA SER A 44 -15.61 -22.00 -42.05
C SER A 44 -16.71 -21.02 -42.38
N VAL A 45 -16.83 -19.98 -41.54
CA VAL A 45 -17.62 -18.81 -41.89
C VAL A 45 -16.63 -17.70 -42.24
N PRO A 46 -16.30 -17.51 -43.51
CA PRO A 46 -15.19 -16.66 -43.91
C PRO A 46 -15.38 -15.22 -43.46
N ILE A 47 -16.57 -14.67 -43.64
CA ILE A 47 -16.89 -13.29 -43.20
C ILE A 47 -18.38 -13.18 -42.91
N THR A 48 -18.73 -12.72 -41.73
CA THR A 48 -20.09 -12.33 -41.35
C THR A 48 -20.14 -10.87 -40.99
N LEU A 49 -20.97 -10.12 -41.68
CA LEU A 49 -21.26 -8.73 -41.36
C LEU A 49 -22.56 -8.65 -40.56
N LYS A 50 -22.45 -8.18 -39.30
CA LYS A 50 -23.60 -8.04 -38.39
C LYS A 50 -23.82 -6.56 -38.08
N LEU A 51 -24.98 -6.04 -38.45
CA LEU A 51 -25.41 -4.69 -38.06
C LEU A 51 -26.44 -4.82 -36.92
N THR A 52 -26.13 -4.21 -35.80
CA THR A 52 -27.06 -4.12 -34.67
C THR A 52 -27.44 -2.64 -34.47
N GLN A 53 -28.71 -2.33 -34.77
CA GLN A 53 -29.22 -0.96 -34.72
C GLN A 53 -30.35 -0.88 -33.68
N PRO A 54 -30.17 -0.14 -32.54
CA PRO A 54 -31.25 0.14 -31.63
C PRO A 54 -32.22 1.16 -32.28
N ILE A 55 -33.48 0.81 -32.42
CA ILE A 55 -34.50 1.68 -33.04
C ILE A 55 -35.15 2.59 -31.99
N LEU A 56 -35.41 2.08 -30.78
CA LEU A 56 -36.04 2.78 -29.67
C LEU A 56 -35.12 2.95 -28.47
N GLY A 57 -33.83 2.64 -28.62
CA GLY A 57 -32.85 2.70 -27.55
C GLY A 57 -32.12 4.05 -27.44
N VAL A 58 -31.57 4.30 -26.29
CA VAL A 58 -30.72 5.48 -26.03
C VAL A 58 -29.40 5.33 -26.79
N ASN A 59 -28.95 6.37 -27.47
CA ASN A 59 -27.65 6.38 -28.14
C ASN A 59 -26.53 6.48 -27.09
N ASN A 60 -26.02 5.31 -26.67
CA ASN A 60 -24.97 5.20 -25.66
C ASN A 60 -23.67 5.90 -26.08
N VAL A 61 -23.35 5.94 -27.37
CA VAL A 61 -22.13 6.59 -27.87
C VAL A 61 -22.20 8.11 -27.63
N LYS A 62 -23.36 8.70 -27.90
CA LYS A 62 -23.61 10.14 -27.66
C LYS A 62 -23.56 10.49 -26.17
N TRP A 63 -24.13 9.63 -25.32
CA TRP A 63 -24.10 9.83 -23.86
C TRP A 63 -22.71 9.62 -23.29
N ASN A 64 -21.99 8.58 -23.69
CA ASN A 64 -20.62 8.35 -23.26
C ASN A 64 -19.72 9.54 -23.60
N ARG A 65 -19.85 10.11 -24.81
CA ARG A 65 -19.08 11.29 -25.18
C ARG A 65 -19.35 12.50 -24.26
N ARG A 66 -20.54 12.63 -23.69
CA ARG A 66 -20.87 13.70 -22.72
C ARG A 66 -20.39 13.37 -21.31
N ILE A 67 -20.38 12.10 -20.93
CA ILE A 67 -20.01 11.64 -19.60
C ILE A 67 -18.48 11.56 -19.45
N GLU A 68 -17.75 11.20 -20.50
CA GLU A 68 -16.28 11.02 -20.44
C GLU A 68 -15.52 12.24 -19.92
N PRO A 69 -15.83 13.50 -20.27
CA PRO A 69 -15.14 14.65 -19.66
C PRO A 69 -15.37 14.77 -18.16
N VAL A 70 -16.57 14.39 -17.68
CA VAL A 70 -16.90 14.40 -16.25
C VAL A 70 -16.15 13.28 -15.52
N ARG A 71 -16.11 12.08 -16.09
CA ARG A 71 -15.33 10.96 -15.59
C ARG A 71 -13.83 11.26 -15.53
N TYR A 72 -13.33 11.97 -16.54
CA TYR A 72 -11.94 12.41 -16.55
C TYR A 72 -11.64 13.40 -15.41
N ALA A 73 -12.55 14.37 -15.18
CA ALA A 73 -12.42 15.31 -14.07
C ALA A 73 -12.49 14.60 -12.71
N GLU A 74 -13.40 13.62 -12.55
CA GLU A 74 -13.53 12.78 -11.38
C GLU A 74 -12.24 11.96 -11.14
N ALA A 75 -11.74 11.29 -12.18
CA ALA A 75 -10.50 10.50 -12.08
C ALA A 75 -9.29 11.38 -11.72
N LYS A 76 -9.23 12.61 -12.25
CA LYS A 76 -8.19 13.57 -11.90
C LYS A 76 -8.28 14.00 -10.43
N ALA A 77 -9.47 14.28 -9.94
CA ALA A 77 -9.68 14.63 -8.53
C ALA A 77 -9.33 13.44 -7.61
N ALA A 78 -9.77 12.24 -7.96
CA ALA A 78 -9.42 11.01 -7.24
C ALA A 78 -7.92 10.75 -7.20
N PHE A 79 -7.19 11.01 -8.29
CA PHE A 79 -5.73 10.90 -8.33
C PHE A 79 -5.05 11.88 -7.36
N ILE A 80 -5.52 13.14 -7.32
CA ILE A 80 -4.99 14.14 -6.38
C ILE A 80 -5.21 13.68 -4.95
N THR A 81 -6.44 13.27 -4.60
CA THR A 81 -6.76 12.77 -3.25
C THR A 81 -5.90 11.55 -2.87
N ALA A 82 -5.73 10.59 -3.78
CA ALA A 82 -4.88 9.43 -3.53
C ALA A 82 -3.41 9.82 -3.31
N THR A 83 -2.91 10.81 -4.05
CA THR A 83 -1.55 11.33 -3.87
C THR A 83 -1.38 12.01 -2.51
N GLU A 84 -2.37 12.81 -2.10
CA GLU A 84 -2.38 13.45 -0.78
C GLU A 84 -2.43 12.42 0.36
N GLU A 85 -3.24 11.37 0.22
CA GLU A 85 -3.30 10.28 1.20
C GLU A 85 -1.95 9.55 1.35
N VAL A 86 -1.27 9.25 0.24
CA VAL A 86 0.06 8.63 0.26
C VAL A 86 1.06 9.55 0.94
N THR A 87 1.02 10.84 0.63
CA THR A 87 1.89 11.85 1.25
C THR A 87 1.66 11.95 2.76
N MET A 88 0.40 11.99 3.20
CA MET A 88 0.06 12.02 4.63
C MET A 88 0.52 10.77 5.37
N ARG A 89 0.40 9.59 4.74
CA ARG A 89 0.92 8.33 5.30
C ARG A 89 2.44 8.35 5.43
N ALA A 90 3.14 8.83 4.39
CA ALA A 90 4.60 8.95 4.42
C ALA A 90 5.06 9.86 5.57
N ILE A 91 4.44 11.02 5.73
CA ILE A 91 4.70 11.97 6.81
C ILE A 91 4.45 11.31 8.17
N THR A 92 3.34 10.60 8.31
CA THR A 92 2.99 9.91 9.56
C THR A 92 4.02 8.85 9.94
N TYR A 93 4.45 8.01 8.99
CA TYR A 93 5.48 6.99 9.26
C TYR A 93 6.83 7.61 9.60
N TYR A 94 7.19 8.69 8.92
CA TYR A 94 8.42 9.42 9.20
C TYR A 94 8.45 9.99 10.62
N PHE A 95 7.40 10.71 11.03
CA PHE A 95 7.34 11.28 12.38
C PHE A 95 7.20 10.22 13.47
N ASN A 96 6.51 9.12 13.20
CA ASN A 96 6.46 8.00 14.14
C ASN A 96 7.85 7.39 14.38
N LEU A 97 8.64 7.23 13.32
CA LEU A 97 10.02 6.76 13.45
C LEU A 97 10.90 7.76 14.23
N LEU A 98 10.77 9.04 13.93
CA LEU A 98 11.50 10.10 14.64
C LEU A 98 11.17 10.10 16.13
N LEU A 99 9.90 10.01 16.49
CA LEU A 99 9.47 9.93 17.89
C LEU A 99 10.00 8.67 18.59
N ALA A 100 10.02 7.54 17.89
CA ALA A 100 10.57 6.31 18.45
C ALA A 100 12.08 6.42 18.70
N GLU A 101 12.83 7.10 17.84
CA GLU A 101 14.27 7.37 18.04
C GLU A 101 14.52 8.28 19.24
N GLU A 102 13.75 9.34 19.41
CA GLU A 102 13.83 10.24 20.56
C GLU A 102 13.44 9.54 21.87
N ASN A 103 12.40 8.71 21.84
CA ASN A 103 11.98 7.91 22.99
C ASN A 103 13.06 6.91 23.39
N LEU A 104 13.76 6.29 22.43
CA LEU A 104 14.90 5.42 22.71
C LEU A 104 16.05 6.20 23.37
N GLY A 105 16.35 7.40 22.88
CA GLY A 105 17.34 8.29 23.48
C GLY A 105 17.00 8.59 24.94
N THR A 106 15.75 8.93 25.21
CA THR A 106 15.24 9.20 26.56
C THR A 106 15.30 7.95 27.47
N ALA A 107 14.91 6.79 26.96
CA ALA A 107 14.96 5.53 27.71
C ALA A 107 16.39 5.15 28.09
N ARG A 108 17.37 5.34 27.19
CA ARG A 108 18.80 5.15 27.47
C ARG A 108 19.31 6.06 28.57
N GLN A 109 18.94 7.34 28.51
CA GLN A 109 19.32 8.31 29.57
C GLN A 109 18.70 7.94 30.91
N ASN A 110 17.42 7.53 30.91
CA ASN A 110 16.72 7.11 32.13
C ASN A 110 17.38 5.87 32.77
N LEU A 111 17.76 4.89 31.96
CA LEU A 111 18.49 3.70 32.44
C LEU A 111 19.85 4.11 33.04
N SER A 112 20.61 4.96 32.36
CA SER A 112 21.90 5.45 32.84
C SER A 112 21.76 6.16 34.20
N ASN A 113 20.73 7.00 34.36
CA ASN A 113 20.44 7.69 35.59
C ASN A 113 20.02 6.72 36.71
N ALA A 114 19.14 5.75 36.40
CA ALA A 114 18.68 4.77 37.38
C ALA A 114 19.82 3.85 37.85
N ASP A 115 20.68 3.41 36.93
CA ASP A 115 21.88 2.61 37.27
C ASP A 115 22.88 3.40 38.13
N HIS A 116 23.07 4.68 37.83
CA HIS A 116 23.92 5.55 38.64
C HIS A 116 23.37 5.71 40.08
N LEU A 117 22.07 5.98 40.21
CA LEU A 117 21.40 6.06 41.51
C LEU A 117 21.50 4.75 42.30
N TYR A 118 21.30 3.63 41.66
CA TYR A 118 21.43 2.30 42.27
C TYR A 118 22.87 2.05 42.77
N LYS A 119 23.92 2.41 42.00
CA LYS A 119 25.31 2.28 42.38
C LYS A 119 25.64 3.15 43.60
N VAL A 120 25.14 4.41 43.63
CA VAL A 120 25.30 5.32 44.79
C VAL A 120 24.57 4.74 46.01
N ALA A 121 23.40 4.16 45.82
CA ALA A 121 22.64 3.53 46.89
C ALA A 121 23.39 2.31 47.50
N LEU A 122 24.02 1.51 46.67
CA LEU A 122 24.85 0.37 47.13
C LEU A 122 25.95 0.88 48.10
N ALA A 123 26.71 1.91 47.68
CA ALA A 123 27.75 2.48 48.50
C ALA A 123 27.21 3.08 49.82
N LYS A 124 26.07 3.77 49.77
CA LYS A 124 25.39 4.29 50.96
C LYS A 124 24.89 3.18 51.90
N ARG A 125 24.44 2.04 51.33
CA ARG A 125 24.00 0.90 52.12
C ARG A 125 25.18 0.28 52.90
N GLU A 126 26.33 0.13 52.24
CA GLU A 126 27.56 -0.34 52.89
C GLU A 126 27.99 0.56 54.07
N MET A 127 27.73 1.87 53.96
CA MET A 127 27.98 2.83 55.04
C MET A 127 26.86 2.89 56.09
N GLY A 128 25.81 2.09 55.94
CA GLY A 128 24.67 2.08 56.85
C GLY A 128 23.74 3.30 56.77
N GLN A 129 23.82 4.08 55.67
CA GLN A 129 23.11 5.35 55.51
C GLN A 129 21.70 5.19 54.92
N ILE A 130 21.38 4.06 54.31
CA ILE A 130 20.06 3.79 53.73
C ILE A 130 19.56 2.41 54.17
N SER A 131 18.23 2.25 54.14
CA SER A 131 17.56 1.00 54.47
C SER A 131 17.62 0.00 53.29
N GLU A 132 17.42 -1.28 53.59
CA GLU A 132 17.36 -2.32 52.56
C GLU A 132 16.17 -2.12 51.62
N ASN A 133 15.03 -1.64 52.16
CA ASN A 133 13.85 -1.32 51.36
C ASN A 133 14.12 -0.22 50.35
N GLU A 134 14.84 0.82 50.70
CA GLU A 134 15.20 1.90 49.78
C GLU A 134 16.15 1.40 48.69
N LEU A 135 17.12 0.55 49.02
CA LEU A 135 17.98 -0.10 48.04
C LEU A 135 17.19 -0.99 47.06
N LEU A 136 16.22 -1.80 47.55
CA LEU A 136 15.36 -2.62 46.74
C LEU A 136 14.47 -1.80 45.81
N GLN A 137 13.95 -0.65 46.27
CA GLN A 137 13.18 0.26 45.44
C GLN A 137 14.00 0.84 44.29
N LEU A 138 15.26 1.24 44.56
CA LEU A 138 16.15 1.76 43.50
C LEU A 138 16.58 0.68 42.54
N LYS A 139 16.78 -0.56 43.04
CA LYS A 139 17.01 -1.72 42.15
C LYS A 139 15.82 -2.00 41.24
N LEU A 140 14.62 -1.95 41.79
CA LEU A 140 13.38 -2.13 41.00
C LEU A 140 13.25 -0.99 39.96
N SER A 141 13.56 0.24 40.32
CA SER A 141 13.59 1.37 39.38
C SER A 141 14.55 1.14 38.21
N ALA A 142 15.76 0.64 38.49
CA ALA A 142 16.75 0.32 37.45
C ALA A 142 16.28 -0.83 36.56
N LEU A 143 15.63 -1.85 37.13
CA LEU A 143 15.05 -2.94 36.34
C LEU A 143 13.89 -2.46 35.45
N ASN A 144 13.03 -1.60 35.98
CA ASN A 144 11.96 -1.00 35.19
C ASN A 144 12.50 -0.14 34.05
N ALA A 145 13.52 0.68 34.32
CA ALA A 145 14.16 1.49 33.28
C ALA A 145 14.80 0.60 32.19
N LYS A 146 15.38 -0.55 32.55
CA LYS A 146 15.89 -1.53 31.60
C LYS A 146 14.79 -2.15 30.74
N ALA A 147 13.65 -2.48 31.35
CA ALA A 147 12.49 -2.99 30.63
C ALA A 147 11.96 -1.95 29.62
N SER A 148 11.82 -0.69 30.06
CA SER A 148 11.40 0.41 29.18
C SER A 148 12.36 0.65 28.01
N LEU A 149 13.68 0.47 28.23
CA LEU A 149 14.65 0.53 27.12
C LEU A 149 14.41 -0.57 26.09
N THR A 150 14.21 -1.81 26.54
CA THR A 150 13.93 -2.94 25.63
C THR A 150 12.63 -2.72 24.83
N GLU A 151 11.61 -2.16 25.48
CA GLU A 151 10.35 -1.78 24.82
C GLU A 151 10.57 -0.70 23.76
N ALA A 152 11.33 0.36 24.09
CA ALA A 152 11.66 1.43 23.16
C ALA A 152 12.49 0.93 21.95
N GLU A 153 13.42 0.00 22.17
CA GLU A 153 14.18 -0.66 21.09
C GLU A 153 13.27 -1.48 20.17
N SER A 154 12.32 -2.21 20.75
CA SER A 154 11.34 -2.99 19.98
C SER A 154 10.40 -2.08 19.18
N ASP A 155 9.93 -0.96 19.76
CA ASP A 155 9.07 0.00 19.06
C ASP A 155 9.82 0.66 17.90
N LEU A 156 11.08 1.09 18.12
CA LEU A 156 11.89 1.65 17.03
C LEU A 156 12.03 0.67 15.88
N ASN A 157 12.32 -0.60 16.14
CA ASN A 157 12.42 -1.62 15.11
C ASN A 157 11.09 -1.81 14.35
N ALA A 158 9.95 -1.78 15.07
CA ALA A 158 8.64 -1.89 14.46
C ALA A 158 8.31 -0.69 13.56
N LYS A 159 8.62 0.55 14.00
CA LYS A 159 8.41 1.77 13.19
C LYS A 159 9.34 1.81 11.97
N MET A 160 10.58 1.37 12.15
CA MET A 160 11.54 1.23 11.05
C MET A 160 11.03 0.24 9.99
N PHE A 161 10.54 -0.92 10.42
CA PHE A 161 9.97 -1.90 9.52
C PHE A 161 8.75 -1.36 8.76
N GLN A 162 7.84 -0.66 9.46
CA GLN A 162 6.67 -0.04 8.82
C GLN A 162 7.06 0.97 7.74
N LEU A 163 8.05 1.84 8.01
CA LEU A 163 8.52 2.81 7.02
C LEU A 163 9.18 2.13 5.82
N ARG A 164 10.04 1.12 6.06
CA ARG A 164 10.69 0.34 4.99
C ARG A 164 9.67 -0.36 4.10
N ALA A 165 8.71 -1.04 4.71
CA ALA A 165 7.63 -1.72 3.99
C ALA A 165 6.81 -0.75 3.14
N PHE A 166 6.55 0.45 3.65
CA PHE A 166 5.85 1.50 2.92
C PHE A 166 6.65 2.05 1.74
N LEU A 167 7.97 2.24 1.91
CA LEU A 167 8.87 2.74 0.86
C LEU A 167 9.28 1.65 -0.15
N GLY A 168 9.03 0.37 0.15
CA GLY A 168 9.49 -0.76 -0.67
C GLY A 168 11.01 -0.96 -0.64
N VAL A 169 11.67 -0.52 0.42
CA VAL A 169 13.12 -0.58 0.61
C VAL A 169 13.50 -1.89 1.29
N GLY A 170 14.62 -2.52 0.87
CA GLY A 170 15.12 -3.77 1.43
C GLY A 170 15.56 -3.66 2.89
N GLU A 171 15.70 -4.81 3.55
CA GLU A 171 16.09 -4.87 4.98
C GLU A 171 17.51 -4.37 5.25
N ASP A 172 18.38 -4.39 4.25
CA ASP A 172 19.80 -4.02 4.39
C ASP A 172 20.04 -2.49 4.44
N GLU A 173 19.06 -1.68 4.09
CA GLU A 173 19.20 -0.22 4.12
C GLU A 173 18.81 0.36 5.47
N ASN A 174 19.77 1.02 6.12
CA ASN A 174 19.55 1.68 7.40
C ASN A 174 19.01 3.10 7.17
N LEU A 175 17.69 3.26 7.36
CA LEU A 175 17.04 4.56 7.26
C LEU A 175 17.25 5.32 8.57
N ARG A 176 17.87 6.49 8.48
CA ARG A 176 17.99 7.39 9.63
C ARG A 176 17.18 8.66 9.38
N PRO A 177 16.17 8.95 10.22
CA PRO A 177 15.41 10.18 10.08
C PRO A 177 16.31 11.37 10.43
N VAL A 178 16.24 12.43 9.62
CA VAL A 178 16.96 13.69 9.88
C VAL A 178 15.92 14.73 10.28
N ILE A 179 16.10 15.32 11.46
CA ILE A 179 15.22 16.39 11.92
C ILE A 179 15.42 17.61 11.02
N PRO A 180 14.37 18.12 10.35
CA PRO A 180 14.50 19.34 9.56
C PRO A 180 14.82 20.51 10.50
N GLU A 181 15.90 21.22 10.22
CA GLU A 181 16.40 22.32 11.07
C GLU A 181 15.44 23.51 11.20
N THR A 182 14.55 23.69 10.23
CA THR A 182 13.52 24.73 10.27
C THR A 182 12.23 24.22 9.62
N VAL A 183 11.17 24.14 10.40
CA VAL A 183 9.81 24.13 9.87
C VAL A 183 9.44 25.59 9.62
N ASP A 184 9.72 26.08 8.41
CA ASP A 184 9.27 27.42 8.01
C ASP A 184 7.73 27.40 8.01
N GLY A 185 7.14 28.13 8.95
CA GLY A 185 5.69 28.28 9.08
C GLY A 185 5.13 29.14 7.94
N THR A 186 5.37 28.73 6.71
CA THR A 186 4.73 29.34 5.55
C THR A 186 3.23 29.22 5.73
N LYS A 187 2.56 30.36 5.83
CA LYS A 187 1.10 30.47 5.89
C LYS A 187 0.51 29.66 4.76
N MET A 188 -0.27 28.62 5.09
CA MET A 188 -1.14 27.98 4.10
C MET A 188 -2.17 29.04 3.69
N GLU A 189 -2.05 29.58 2.49
CA GLU A 189 -3.15 30.29 1.83
C GLU A 189 -4.11 29.21 1.29
N TYR A 190 -5.35 29.24 1.78
CA TYR A 190 -6.46 28.41 1.31
C TYR A 190 -7.08 29.03 0.05
#